data_e97e0901ecc733d0d891125b6b37fd98
#
_entry.id   e97e0901ecc733d0d891125b6b37fd98
#
_cell.length_a   1.000
_cell.length_b   1.000
_cell.length_c   1.000
_cell.angle_alpha   90.00
_cell.angle_beta   90.00
_cell.angle_gamma   90.00
#
_symmetry.space_group_name_H-M   'P 1'
#
loop_
_entity.id
_entity.type
_entity.pdbx_description
1 polymer ?
#
loop_
_entity_poly.entity_id
_entity_poly.type
_entity_poly.pdbx_seq_one_letter_code
_entity_poly.pdbx_strand_id
1 'polypeptide(L)'
;MFSGVLQRLAKEFVNRSIGIECETSMESMWTVHSYNGDYNPVHDHGTRTPMGVSLIYYLKVPRCIERLGNPAEEFGGLNESSGNVDGFTYLTWGSNGMRDINMLRPITEEYIKPEVGTLIMFPSWLRHGVMPFFSDVPNDERRTFSANVNITLKERLTGDHYRKDRA
;
A
#
# COMPACT_ATOMS: atom_id res chain seq x y z
N MET A 1 15.42 -16.85 -7.07
CA MET A 1 14.09 -17.42 -7.33
C MET A 1 12.96 -16.47 -6.85
N PHE A 2 12.99 -15.98 -5.63
CA PHE A 2 11.92 -15.10 -5.07
C PHE A 2 11.81 -13.73 -5.77
N SER A 3 12.93 -13.05 -6.03
CA SER A 3 13.01 -11.78 -6.77
C SER A 3 12.32 -11.84 -8.14
N GLY A 4 12.50 -12.95 -8.89
CA GLY A 4 11.85 -13.12 -10.19
C GLY A 4 10.31 -13.25 -10.11
N VAL A 5 9.79 -13.76 -9.00
CA VAL A 5 8.33 -13.80 -8.76
C VAL A 5 7.80 -12.39 -8.58
N LEU A 6 8.45 -11.59 -7.73
CA LEU A 6 8.02 -10.21 -7.46
C LEU A 6 8.10 -9.33 -8.71
N GLN A 7 9.13 -9.50 -9.52
CA GLN A 7 9.26 -8.78 -10.80
C GLN A 7 8.13 -9.15 -11.78
N ARG A 8 7.74 -10.43 -11.87
CA ARG A 8 6.58 -10.82 -12.68
C ARG A 8 5.28 -10.22 -12.18
N LEU A 9 5.06 -10.23 -10.86
CA LEU A 9 3.87 -9.63 -10.27
C LEU A 9 3.82 -8.13 -10.52
N ALA A 10 4.94 -7.42 -10.38
CA ALA A 10 5.03 -5.99 -10.69
C ALA A 10 4.75 -5.72 -12.17
N LYS A 11 5.27 -6.55 -13.09
CA LYS A 11 4.98 -6.45 -14.52
C LYS A 11 3.49 -6.65 -14.82
N GLU A 12 2.86 -7.65 -14.20
CA GLU A 12 1.43 -7.91 -14.35
C GLU A 12 0.59 -6.76 -13.77
N PHE A 13 0.97 -6.22 -12.61
CA PHE A 13 0.33 -5.06 -12.01
C PHE A 13 0.34 -3.86 -12.95
N VAL A 14 1.49 -3.53 -13.55
CA VAL A 14 1.62 -2.41 -14.50
C VAL A 14 0.76 -2.66 -15.75
N ASN A 15 0.84 -3.86 -16.33
CA ASN A 15 0.06 -4.20 -17.52
C ASN A 15 -1.45 -4.08 -17.25
N ARG A 16 -1.94 -4.60 -16.12
CA ARG A 16 -3.36 -4.48 -15.73
C ARG A 16 -3.79 -3.04 -15.44
N SER A 17 -2.88 -2.23 -14.88
CA SER A 17 -3.21 -0.86 -14.48
C SER A 17 -3.26 0.12 -15.64
N ILE A 18 -2.35 -0.01 -16.61
CA ILE A 18 -2.21 0.95 -17.72
C ILE A 18 -2.17 0.33 -19.11
N GLY A 19 -2.27 -1.00 -19.23
CA GLY A 19 -2.31 -1.69 -20.52
C GLY A 19 -0.98 -1.71 -21.31
N ILE A 20 0.15 -1.39 -20.67
CA ILE A 20 1.45 -1.27 -21.34
C ILE A 20 2.42 -2.33 -20.80
N GLU A 21 3.14 -2.94 -21.72
CA GLU A 21 4.24 -3.83 -21.36
C GLU A 21 5.44 -3.08 -20.82
N CYS A 22 6.11 -3.69 -19.83
CA CYS A 22 7.30 -3.13 -19.22
C CYS A 22 8.38 -4.19 -18.98
N GLU A 23 9.61 -3.72 -18.83
CA GLU A 23 10.69 -4.47 -18.22
C GLU A 23 10.77 -4.12 -16.74
N THR A 24 11.23 -5.06 -15.93
CA THR A 24 11.30 -4.91 -14.47
C THR A 24 12.68 -5.28 -13.96
N SER A 25 13.17 -4.52 -12.99
CA SER A 25 14.39 -4.87 -12.25
C SER A 25 14.19 -4.66 -10.76
N MET A 26 14.69 -5.58 -9.93
CA MET A 26 14.64 -5.45 -8.49
C MET A 26 15.52 -4.28 -8.02
N GLU A 27 14.95 -3.34 -7.28
CA GLU A 27 15.71 -2.26 -6.67
C GLU A 27 16.16 -2.67 -5.26
N SER A 28 15.21 -3.05 -4.39
CA SER A 28 15.49 -3.40 -3.01
C SER A 28 14.46 -4.36 -2.43
N MET A 29 14.87 -5.09 -1.39
CA MET A 29 14.01 -5.99 -0.62
C MET A 29 14.44 -5.94 0.85
N TRP A 30 13.46 -5.87 1.77
CA TRP A 30 13.74 -5.84 3.22
C TRP A 30 12.56 -6.37 4.03
N THR A 31 12.77 -6.59 5.31
CA THR A 31 11.71 -6.88 6.27
C THR A 31 11.51 -5.69 7.21
N VAL A 32 10.27 -5.44 7.60
CA VAL A 32 9.92 -4.45 8.61
C VAL A 32 9.36 -5.20 9.81
N HIS A 33 9.92 -4.92 10.97
CA HIS A 33 9.52 -5.46 12.26
C HIS A 33 8.99 -4.29 13.10
N SER A 34 7.73 -4.34 13.49
CA SER A 34 7.09 -3.31 14.31
C SER A 34 6.57 -3.95 15.58
N TYR A 35 6.78 -3.27 16.69
CA TYR A 35 6.38 -3.69 18.03
C TYR A 35 5.40 -2.70 18.63
N ASN A 36 5.00 -2.92 19.85
CA ASN A 36 4.05 -2.12 20.59
C ASN A 36 4.40 -0.61 20.55
N GLY A 37 3.51 0.21 19.99
CA GLY A 37 3.70 1.64 19.85
C GLY A 37 4.52 2.09 18.62
N ASP A 38 5.17 1.16 17.91
CA ASP A 38 5.91 1.50 16.69
C ASP A 38 4.95 1.92 15.58
N TYR A 39 5.35 2.93 14.80
CA TYR A 39 4.66 3.36 13.60
C TYR A 39 5.64 3.63 12.47
N ASN A 40 5.17 3.60 11.25
CA ASN A 40 5.95 4.01 10.10
C ASN A 40 5.36 5.33 9.56
N PRO A 41 6.11 6.46 9.65
CA PRO A 41 5.63 7.74 9.15
C PRO A 41 5.23 7.69 7.68
N VAL A 42 4.30 8.55 7.29
CA VAL A 42 3.87 8.67 5.89
C VAL A 42 5.05 9.14 5.02
N HIS A 43 5.39 8.33 4.03
CA HIS A 43 6.50 8.55 3.10
C HIS A 43 6.17 7.97 1.71
N ASP A 44 7.06 8.15 0.77
CA ASP A 44 7.03 7.50 -0.54
C ASP A 44 8.44 7.02 -0.96
N HIS A 45 8.52 6.27 -2.03
CA HIS A 45 9.79 5.78 -2.57
C HIS A 45 10.15 6.42 -3.93
N GLY A 46 9.42 7.46 -4.34
CA GLY A 46 9.55 8.10 -5.65
C GLY A 46 10.94 8.68 -5.96
N THR A 47 11.72 9.01 -4.94
CA THR A 47 13.11 9.49 -5.11
C THR A 47 14.06 8.40 -5.56
N ARG A 48 13.91 7.18 -5.03
CA ARG A 48 14.76 6.03 -5.39
C ARG A 48 14.23 5.24 -6.57
N THR A 49 12.91 5.17 -6.68
CA THR A 49 12.20 4.39 -7.68
C THR A 49 11.16 5.28 -8.36
N PRO A 50 11.61 6.30 -9.13
CA PRO A 50 10.71 7.32 -9.68
C PRO A 50 9.67 6.73 -10.64
N MET A 51 9.99 5.62 -11.29
CA MET A 51 9.05 4.81 -12.05
C MET A 51 9.12 3.38 -11.53
N GLY A 52 8.24 3.04 -10.60
CA GLY A 52 8.30 1.72 -9.98
C GLY A 52 7.04 1.34 -9.22
N VAL A 53 7.10 0.11 -8.72
CA VAL A 53 6.07 -0.51 -7.89
C VAL A 53 6.66 -0.87 -6.55
N SER A 54 6.02 -0.44 -5.49
CA SER A 54 6.30 -0.89 -4.12
C SER A 54 5.36 -2.02 -3.74
N LEU A 55 5.87 -2.96 -2.96
CA LEU A 55 5.14 -4.15 -2.52
C LEU A 55 5.27 -4.30 -1.02
N ILE A 56 4.19 -4.73 -0.36
CA ILE A 56 4.17 -5.12 1.05
C ILE A 56 3.46 -6.46 1.17
N TYR A 57 4.14 -7.44 1.75
CA TYR A 57 3.60 -8.77 2.02
C TYR A 57 3.55 -9.00 3.53
N TYR A 58 2.38 -9.33 4.07
CA TYR A 58 2.18 -9.53 5.51
C TYR A 58 2.60 -10.94 5.93
N LEU A 59 3.67 -11.00 6.75
CA LEU A 59 4.26 -12.25 7.25
C LEU A 59 3.70 -12.65 8.62
N LYS A 60 3.42 -11.64 9.47
CA LYS A 60 2.91 -11.83 10.82
C LYS A 60 2.05 -10.64 11.22
N VAL A 61 0.91 -10.91 11.79
CA VAL A 61 -0.04 -9.90 12.29
C VAL A 61 -0.41 -10.24 13.73
N PRO A 62 -0.30 -9.29 14.67
CA PRO A 62 -0.75 -9.46 16.05
C PRO A 62 -2.25 -9.72 16.15
N ARG A 63 -2.64 -10.54 17.12
CA ARG A 63 -4.07 -10.86 17.35
C ARG A 63 -4.93 -9.62 17.68
N CYS A 64 -4.35 -8.61 18.33
CA CYS A 64 -5.06 -7.36 18.59
C CYS A 64 -5.50 -6.67 17.31
N ILE A 65 -4.69 -6.72 16.25
CA ILE A 65 -5.00 -6.17 14.93
C ILE A 65 -5.98 -7.09 14.17
N GLU A 66 -5.78 -8.41 14.21
CA GLU A 66 -6.66 -9.37 13.50
C GLU A 66 -8.13 -9.25 13.93
N ARG A 67 -8.38 -8.89 15.20
CA ARG A 67 -9.72 -8.75 15.78
C ARG A 67 -10.44 -7.47 15.39
N LEU A 68 -9.74 -6.48 14.83
CA LEU A 68 -10.34 -5.23 14.38
C LEU A 68 -11.23 -5.48 13.16
N GLY A 69 -12.32 -4.72 13.04
CA GLY A 69 -13.17 -4.72 11.86
C GLY A 69 -12.44 -4.20 10.61
N ASN A 70 -13.07 -4.32 9.46
CA ASN A 70 -12.57 -3.69 8.24
C ASN A 70 -13.18 -2.29 8.11
N PRO A 71 -12.39 -1.20 8.13
CA PRO A 71 -12.91 0.17 8.04
C PRO A 71 -13.73 0.43 6.77
N ALA A 72 -13.48 -0.31 5.69
CA ALA A 72 -14.25 -0.20 4.45
C ALA A 72 -15.67 -0.75 4.59
N GLU A 73 -15.91 -1.65 5.53
CA GLU A 73 -17.21 -2.30 5.79
C GLU A 73 -17.98 -1.60 6.92
N GLU A 74 -17.28 -0.92 7.82
CA GLU A 74 -17.87 -0.20 8.95
C GLU A 74 -18.10 1.26 8.58
N PHE A 75 -19.35 1.60 8.25
CA PHE A 75 -19.76 2.97 7.97
C PHE A 75 -19.63 3.81 9.25
N GLY A 76 -18.68 4.76 9.25
CA GLY A 76 -18.45 5.68 10.38
C GLY A 76 -17.35 5.25 11.36
N GLY A 77 -16.79 4.07 11.23
CA GLY A 77 -15.84 3.53 12.21
C GLY A 77 -14.58 4.37 12.48
N LEU A 78 -14.15 5.18 11.53
CA LEU A 78 -13.02 6.11 11.71
C LEU A 78 -13.34 7.34 12.57
N ASN A 79 -14.61 7.67 12.75
CA ASN A 79 -15.03 8.85 13.50
C ASN A 79 -15.35 8.57 14.97
N GLU A 80 -15.55 7.31 15.34
CA GLU A 80 -16.09 6.94 16.64
C GLU A 80 -15.07 6.40 17.63
N SER A 81 -13.93 5.86 17.18
CA SER A 81 -12.86 5.44 18.08
C SER A 81 -11.48 5.49 17.43
N SER A 82 -10.52 6.06 18.14
CA SER A 82 -9.10 5.81 17.88
C SER A 82 -8.83 4.33 18.12
N GLY A 83 -8.17 3.64 17.23
CA GLY A 83 -7.82 2.22 17.40
C GLY A 83 -8.47 1.27 16.40
N ASN A 84 -9.50 1.66 15.68
CA ASN A 84 -10.12 0.82 14.64
C ASN A 84 -9.19 0.55 13.44
N VAL A 85 -8.08 1.27 13.35
CA VAL A 85 -7.07 1.15 12.28
C VAL A 85 -5.67 0.89 12.83
N ASP A 86 -5.55 0.46 14.08
CA ASP A 86 -4.27 0.15 14.71
C ASP A 86 -3.50 -0.90 13.90
N GLY A 87 -2.24 -0.58 13.59
CA GLY A 87 -1.38 -1.44 12.78
C GLY A 87 -1.72 -1.55 11.30
N PHE A 88 -2.74 -0.82 10.82
CA PHE A 88 -3.13 -0.85 9.40
C PHE A 88 -2.11 -0.11 8.54
N THR A 89 -2.01 -0.53 7.29
CA THR A 89 -1.27 0.22 6.26
C THR A 89 -2.17 1.34 5.77
N TYR A 90 -1.64 2.56 5.80
CA TYR A 90 -2.31 3.77 5.35
C TYR A 90 -1.77 4.20 4.00
N LEU A 91 -2.64 4.41 3.02
CA LEU A 91 -2.34 4.97 1.71
C LEU A 91 -3.03 6.32 1.56
N THR A 92 -2.36 7.30 0.92
CA THR A 92 -2.98 8.60 0.62
C THR A 92 -2.51 9.15 -0.73
N TRP A 93 -3.44 9.73 -1.49
CA TRP A 93 -3.20 10.20 -2.87
C TRP A 93 -3.85 11.52 -3.21
N GLY A 94 -4.29 12.30 -2.25
CA GLY A 94 -4.95 13.58 -2.50
C GLY A 94 -4.63 14.62 -1.45
N SER A 95 -5.25 15.78 -1.58
CA SER A 95 -5.09 16.90 -0.65
C SER A 95 -6.10 16.90 0.50
N ASN A 96 -7.15 16.07 0.41
CA ASN A 96 -8.23 15.97 1.40
C ASN A 96 -8.20 14.58 2.01
N GLY A 97 -7.74 14.47 3.26
CA GLY A 97 -7.63 13.20 3.96
C GLY A 97 -8.94 12.65 4.54
N MET A 98 -10.03 13.40 4.54
CA MET A 98 -11.28 12.93 5.13
C MET A 98 -12.30 12.55 4.07
N ARG A 99 -12.86 11.33 4.23
CA ARG A 99 -14.01 10.86 3.50
C ARG A 99 -15.25 11.60 3.97
N ASP A 100 -15.73 12.54 3.18
CA ASP A 100 -16.96 13.26 3.48
C ASP A 100 -17.88 13.27 2.26
N ILE A 101 -18.80 12.32 2.23
CA ILE A 101 -19.78 12.16 1.15
C ILE A 101 -20.72 13.38 1.09
N ASN A 102 -21.04 13.98 2.22
CA ASN A 102 -21.98 15.11 2.30
C ASN A 102 -21.37 16.37 1.70
N MET A 103 -20.04 16.47 1.68
CA MET A 103 -19.33 17.60 1.08
C MET A 103 -18.82 17.31 -0.34
N LEU A 104 -19.25 16.22 -0.95
CA LEU A 104 -18.86 15.79 -2.29
C LEU A 104 -17.32 15.67 -2.45
N ARG A 105 -16.61 15.33 -1.37
CA ARG A 105 -15.16 15.16 -1.41
C ARG A 105 -14.81 13.78 -1.93
N PRO A 106 -13.84 13.66 -2.85
CA PRO A 106 -13.37 12.37 -3.29
C PRO A 106 -12.66 11.64 -2.14
N ILE A 107 -12.66 10.32 -2.20
CA ILE A 107 -11.83 9.50 -1.31
C ILE A 107 -10.38 9.70 -1.74
N THR A 108 -9.53 10.10 -0.80
CA THR A 108 -8.10 10.39 -1.03
C THR A 108 -7.19 9.59 -0.11
N GLU A 109 -7.74 8.63 0.61
CA GLU A 109 -7.01 7.77 1.54
C GLU A 109 -7.65 6.39 1.62
N GLU A 110 -6.87 5.42 2.04
CA GLU A 110 -7.28 4.04 2.26
C GLU A 110 -6.53 3.47 3.47
N TYR A 111 -7.25 2.75 4.33
CA TYR A 111 -6.67 1.98 5.42
C TYR A 111 -6.82 0.50 5.10
N ILE A 112 -5.70 -0.18 4.90
CA ILE A 112 -5.66 -1.60 4.55
C ILE A 112 -5.39 -2.41 5.80
N LYS A 113 -6.38 -3.21 6.22
CA LYS A 113 -6.22 -4.17 7.29
C LYS A 113 -5.17 -5.21 6.91
N PRO A 114 -4.13 -5.42 7.73
CA PRO A 114 -3.15 -6.44 7.45
C PRO A 114 -3.73 -7.84 7.70
N GLU A 115 -3.53 -8.72 6.72
CA GLU A 115 -3.88 -10.14 6.81
C GLU A 115 -2.68 -10.98 6.36
N VAL A 116 -2.29 -11.97 7.18
CA VAL A 116 -1.15 -12.84 6.85
C VAL A 116 -1.37 -13.52 5.50
N GLY A 117 -0.38 -13.46 4.63
CA GLY A 117 -0.44 -14.02 3.28
C GLY A 117 -0.93 -13.05 2.21
N THR A 118 -1.42 -11.87 2.58
CA THR A 118 -1.83 -10.84 1.63
C THR A 118 -0.63 -10.06 1.11
N LEU A 119 -0.60 -9.82 -0.19
CA LEU A 119 0.34 -8.95 -0.88
C LEU A 119 -0.40 -7.73 -1.43
N ILE A 120 0.04 -6.55 -1.06
CA ILE A 120 -0.42 -5.31 -1.66
C ILE A 120 0.67 -4.72 -2.54
N MET A 121 0.25 -4.09 -3.65
CA MET A 121 1.13 -3.43 -4.61
C MET A 121 0.58 -2.07 -4.96
N PHE A 122 1.46 -1.09 -5.08
CA PHE A 122 1.10 0.29 -5.42
C PHE A 122 2.26 1.00 -6.11
N PRO A 123 2.00 2.09 -6.86
CA PRO A 123 3.07 2.89 -7.45
C PRO A 123 4.01 3.45 -6.38
N SER A 124 5.31 3.44 -6.62
CA SER A 124 6.31 3.87 -5.62
C SER A 124 6.19 5.32 -5.19
N TRP A 125 5.53 6.18 -5.97
CA TRP A 125 5.23 7.57 -5.61
C TRP A 125 4.05 7.71 -4.64
N LEU A 126 3.25 6.65 -4.45
CA LEU A 126 2.09 6.71 -3.55
C LEU A 126 2.54 6.81 -2.11
N ARG A 127 2.08 7.85 -1.43
CA ARG A 127 2.37 8.08 -0.02
C ARG A 127 1.69 7.02 0.83
N HIS A 128 2.45 6.44 1.74
CA HIS A 128 1.98 5.37 2.61
C HIS A 128 2.68 5.40 3.96
N GLY A 129 2.07 4.77 4.93
CA GLY A 129 2.60 4.62 6.27
C GLY A 129 1.94 3.45 6.99
N VAL A 130 2.29 3.26 8.26
CA VAL A 130 1.67 2.24 9.11
C VAL A 130 1.25 2.90 10.41
N MET A 131 0.01 2.70 10.79
CA MET A 131 -0.53 3.17 12.06
C MET A 131 0.11 2.39 13.23
N PRO A 132 0.35 3.02 14.37
CA PRO A 132 0.82 2.31 15.56
C PRO A 132 -0.23 1.27 15.99
N PHE A 133 0.20 0.26 16.72
CA PHE A 133 -0.70 -0.67 17.40
C PHE A 133 -0.27 -0.87 18.85
N PHE A 134 -1.19 -1.29 19.68
CA PHE A 134 -0.96 -1.55 21.08
C PHE A 134 -1.43 -2.97 21.43
N SER A 135 -0.54 -3.76 22.00
CA SER A 135 -0.79 -5.14 22.39
C SER A 135 -0.43 -5.36 23.86
N ASP A 136 -1.28 -6.10 24.56
CA ASP A 136 -1.01 -6.54 25.94
C ASP A 136 -0.01 -7.72 25.99
N VAL A 137 0.34 -8.27 24.83
CA VAL A 137 1.27 -9.40 24.72
C VAL A 137 2.71 -8.86 24.62
N PRO A 138 3.60 -9.22 25.54
CA PRO A 138 5.00 -8.80 25.46
C PRO A 138 5.66 -9.27 24.16
N ASN A 139 6.42 -8.37 23.52
CA ASN A 139 7.13 -8.63 22.26
C ASN A 139 6.21 -9.08 21.10
N ASP A 140 4.93 -8.71 21.14
CA ASP A 140 4.05 -8.94 20.02
C ASP A 140 4.53 -8.16 18.81
N GLU A 141 4.53 -8.81 17.64
CA GLU A 141 5.23 -8.31 16.48
C GLU A 141 4.34 -8.33 15.25
N ARG A 142 4.27 -7.19 14.56
CA ARG A 142 3.81 -7.09 13.19
C ARG A 142 5.01 -7.15 12.25
N ARG A 143 5.03 -8.12 11.34
CA ARG A 143 6.13 -8.31 10.40
C ARG A 143 5.65 -8.27 8.96
N THR A 144 6.33 -7.48 8.15
CA THR A 144 6.12 -7.46 6.70
C THR A 144 7.43 -7.73 5.96
N PHE A 145 7.28 -8.24 4.76
CA PHE A 145 8.32 -8.22 3.74
C PHE A 145 7.94 -7.13 2.73
N SER A 146 8.90 -6.29 2.38
CA SER A 146 8.71 -5.17 1.47
C SER A 146 9.73 -5.22 0.34
N ALA A 147 9.35 -4.70 -0.83
CA ALA A 147 10.24 -4.60 -1.98
C ALA A 147 9.89 -3.41 -2.86
N ASN A 148 10.89 -2.90 -3.57
CA ASN A 148 10.75 -1.94 -4.66
C ASN A 148 11.23 -2.57 -5.96
N VAL A 149 10.46 -2.38 -7.01
CA VAL A 149 10.74 -2.87 -8.36
C VAL A 149 10.74 -1.70 -9.33
N ASN A 150 11.86 -1.46 -9.99
CA ASN A 150 11.95 -0.48 -11.07
C ASN A 150 11.19 -0.98 -12.30
N ILE A 151 10.53 -0.05 -12.97
CA ILE A 151 9.74 -0.28 -14.18
C ILE A 151 10.35 0.53 -15.33
N THR A 152 10.55 -0.12 -16.47
CA THR A 152 10.90 0.54 -17.72
C THR A 152 9.80 0.22 -18.75
N LEU A 153 9.01 1.21 -19.12
CA LEU A 153 7.96 1.02 -20.13
C LEU A 153 8.57 0.77 -21.50
N LYS A 154 8.03 -0.19 -22.25
CA LYS A 154 8.46 -0.46 -23.64
C LYS A 154 8.00 0.64 -24.59
N GLU A 155 6.87 1.27 -24.28
CA GLU A 155 6.31 2.37 -25.04
C GLU A 155 6.25 3.64 -24.18
N ARG A 156 6.53 4.78 -24.79
CA ARG A 156 6.38 6.06 -24.11
C ARG A 156 4.89 6.41 -24.02
N LEU A 157 4.38 6.62 -22.81
CA LEU A 157 3.03 7.15 -22.63
C LEU A 157 2.96 8.56 -23.24
N THR A 158 2.30 8.69 -24.37
CA THR A 158 1.93 9.99 -24.96
C THR A 158 0.51 10.32 -24.53
N GLY A 159 0.17 11.61 -24.45
CA GLY A 159 -1.18 12.05 -24.05
C GLY A 159 -2.32 11.46 -24.88
N ASP A 160 -2.01 10.87 -26.04
CA ASP A 160 -2.98 10.24 -26.93
C ASP A 160 -3.48 8.87 -26.43
N HIS A 161 -2.75 8.20 -25.56
CA HIS A 161 -3.20 6.95 -24.93
C HIS A 161 -4.43 7.14 -24.04
N TYR A 162 -4.57 8.33 -23.42
CA TYR A 162 -5.73 8.66 -22.60
C TYR A 162 -6.97 9.11 -23.37
N ARG A 163 -6.86 9.32 -24.71
CA ARG A 163 -7.96 9.80 -25.55
C ARG A 163 -8.70 8.68 -26.28
N LYS A 164 -8.11 7.50 -26.42
CA LYS A 164 -8.70 6.39 -27.19
C LYS A 164 -9.91 5.73 -26.54
N ASP A 165 -10.08 5.86 -25.22
CA ASP A 165 -11.17 5.23 -24.47
C ASP A 165 -12.40 6.15 -24.29
N ARG A 166 -12.46 7.28 -24.99
CA ARG A 166 -13.57 8.25 -24.91
C ARG A 166 -14.30 8.50 -26.24
N ALA A 167 -14.10 7.63 -27.20
CA ALA A 167 -14.80 7.70 -28.48
C ALA A 167 -15.90 6.62 -28.59
#